data_6c5e5c333ae8daa39e9be463ea1e3f03
#
_entry.id   6c5e5c333ae8daa39e9be463ea1e3f03
#
_cell.length_a   1.000
_cell.length_b   1.000
_cell.length_c   1.000
_cell.angle_alpha   90.00
_cell.angle_beta   90.00
_cell.angle_gamma   90.00
#
_symmetry.space_group_name_H-M   'P 1'
#
loop_
_entity.id
_entity.type
_entity.pdbx_description
1 polymer ?
#
loop_
_entity_poly.entity_id
_entity_poly.type
_entity_poly.pdbx_seq_one_letter_code
_entity_poly.pdbx_strand_id
1 'polypeptide(L)'
;MEKINLSPDWVFSPQPMYIIGTKNEDGSPNFCIITWLGFSYDNGPCMMMTVGGTKLTQKNILREKRFSANMITEDNLWLADYFGNTNGENGQKNEIPYSYEWGKKVDVPIINECHWSYECEVSRVIELNGAHLYLAAIKNIQIDKQFENMNMKKIDLEQIHPVIYAPYNYFSIGNKLGEMGDWQKHFNKDVYEFCPMFENQKYVLRLVDEKDLKDLYKVYSDKNAVPFFNVDNCHGDDFYYETIERMKQAIDFWSFSYKNRYFVRWTIFDKSVGHGVGTIELFHRDSEKDFFNNCGLLRLDLRSDYEKSTEI
;
A
#
# COMPACT_ATOMS: atom_id res chain seq x y z
N MET A 1 16.33 -11.22 -5.37
CA MET A 1 16.85 -10.73 -4.08
C MET A 1 17.13 -11.92 -3.19
N GLU A 2 18.36 -12.05 -2.70
CA GLU A 2 18.74 -13.09 -1.75
C GLU A 2 18.34 -12.65 -0.32
N LYS A 3 17.79 -13.57 0.48
CA LYS A 3 17.41 -13.32 1.88
C LYS A 3 18.38 -14.05 2.79
N ILE A 4 18.77 -13.40 3.87
CA ILE A 4 19.55 -14.03 4.95
C ILE A 4 18.65 -14.29 6.16
N ASN A 5 19.03 -15.28 6.97
CA ASN A 5 18.35 -15.57 8.22
C ASN A 5 19.04 -14.86 9.37
N LEU A 6 18.25 -14.27 10.27
CA LEU A 6 18.72 -13.68 11.53
C LEU A 6 18.23 -14.52 12.71
N SER A 7 18.98 -14.55 13.78
CA SER A 7 18.50 -15.11 15.04
C SER A 7 17.35 -14.26 15.60
N PRO A 8 16.37 -14.88 16.31
CA PRO A 8 15.33 -14.11 17.01
C PRO A 8 15.97 -13.17 18.04
N ASP A 9 15.78 -11.87 17.84
CA ASP A 9 16.28 -10.81 18.70
C ASP A 9 15.31 -9.62 18.67
N TRP A 10 15.61 -8.54 19.39
CA TRP A 10 14.84 -7.30 19.44
C TRP A 10 14.88 -6.51 18.11
N VAL A 11 14.82 -7.22 16.99
CA VAL A 11 14.77 -6.63 15.64
C VAL A 11 13.30 -6.41 15.27
N PHE A 12 12.72 -5.32 15.73
CA PHE A 12 11.36 -4.93 15.41
C PHE A 12 11.29 -3.48 14.93
N SER A 13 10.36 -3.21 14.05
CA SER A 13 10.18 -1.89 13.45
C SER A 13 8.96 -1.89 12.53
N PRO A 14 8.34 -0.77 12.25
CA PRO A 14 8.25 0.42 13.11
C PRO A 14 7.21 0.22 14.22
N GLN A 15 7.35 0.97 15.33
CA GLN A 15 6.41 0.94 16.44
C GLN A 15 5.80 2.33 16.65
N PRO A 16 4.49 2.45 16.93
CA PRO A 16 3.93 3.71 17.40
C PRO A 16 4.46 4.03 18.79
N MET A 17 4.40 5.30 19.17
CA MET A 17 4.85 5.77 20.47
C MET A 17 3.72 6.49 21.20
N TYR A 18 3.53 6.16 22.48
CA TYR A 18 2.58 6.83 23.34
C TYR A 18 3.17 7.09 24.72
N ILE A 19 2.89 8.25 25.28
CA ILE A 19 3.08 8.50 26.70
C ILE A 19 1.85 7.98 27.44
N ILE A 20 2.04 6.98 28.29
CA ILE A 20 0.99 6.39 29.11
C ILE A 20 0.91 7.15 30.43
N GLY A 21 -0.25 7.74 30.69
CA GLY A 21 -0.55 8.44 31.93
C GLY A 21 -1.31 7.55 32.92
N THR A 22 -0.88 7.53 34.18
CA THR A 22 -1.48 6.77 35.27
C THR A 22 -1.51 7.59 36.56
N LYS A 23 -2.41 7.27 37.47
CA LYS A 23 -2.55 7.96 38.76
C LYS A 23 -1.77 7.20 39.84
N ASN A 24 -0.92 7.88 40.58
CA ASN A 24 -0.21 7.36 41.73
C ASN A 24 -1.15 7.22 42.97
N GLU A 25 -0.69 6.54 44.01
CA GLU A 25 -1.44 6.35 45.26
C GLU A 25 -1.74 7.69 45.98
N ASP A 26 -0.81 8.63 45.90
CA ASP A 26 -0.96 9.98 46.45
C ASP A 26 -1.82 10.92 45.60
N GLY A 27 -2.36 10.42 44.48
CA GLY A 27 -3.16 11.19 43.55
C GLY A 27 -2.36 11.96 42.51
N SER A 28 -1.05 11.97 42.58
CA SER A 28 -0.20 12.64 41.56
C SER A 28 -0.15 11.87 40.21
N PRO A 29 0.17 12.53 39.10
CA PRO A 29 0.32 11.85 37.83
C PRO A 29 1.64 11.08 37.74
N ASN A 30 1.65 10.01 36.96
CA ASN A 30 2.87 9.36 36.49
C ASN A 30 2.76 9.06 35.02
N PHE A 31 3.84 9.31 34.29
CA PHE A 31 3.93 9.12 32.85
C PHE A 31 5.09 8.20 32.48
N CYS A 32 4.90 7.37 31.45
CA CYS A 32 6.01 6.60 30.86
C CYS A 32 5.77 6.36 29.38
N ILE A 33 6.85 6.17 28.63
CA ILE A 33 6.76 5.82 27.21
C ILE A 33 6.50 4.33 27.04
N ILE A 34 5.59 3.99 26.13
CA ILE A 34 5.32 2.63 25.67
C ILE A 34 5.28 2.61 24.15
N THR A 35 5.99 1.66 23.57
CA THR A 35 6.00 1.36 22.12
C THR A 35 5.28 0.06 21.80
N TRP A 36 5.11 -0.84 22.77
CA TRP A 36 4.34 -2.09 22.61
C TRP A 36 2.85 -1.84 22.83
N LEU A 37 2.26 -1.06 21.97
CA LEU A 37 0.86 -0.66 22.01
C LEU A 37 0.29 -0.66 20.60
N GLY A 38 -0.94 -1.13 20.46
CA GLY A 38 -1.68 -1.10 19.21
C GLY A 38 -3.18 -1.09 19.44
N PHE A 39 -3.93 -0.81 18.39
CA PHE A 39 -5.38 -0.93 18.42
C PHE A 39 -5.81 -2.38 18.23
N SER A 40 -6.89 -2.77 18.90
CA SER A 40 -7.46 -4.11 18.84
C SER A 40 -8.99 -4.04 18.98
N TYR A 41 -9.63 -5.18 19.08
CA TYR A 41 -11.07 -5.29 19.22
C TYR A 41 -11.41 -6.31 20.32
N ASP A 42 -12.14 -5.86 21.36
CA ASP A 42 -12.69 -6.71 22.41
C ASP A 42 -14.08 -6.18 22.79
N ASN A 43 -15.11 -6.66 22.10
CA ASN A 43 -16.49 -6.15 22.22
C ASN A 43 -16.62 -4.64 21.97
N GLY A 44 -15.76 -4.11 21.09
CA GLY A 44 -15.64 -2.70 20.73
C GLY A 44 -14.17 -2.30 20.51
N PRO A 45 -13.92 -1.06 20.03
CA PRO A 45 -12.57 -0.56 19.88
C PRO A 45 -11.83 -0.55 21.20
N CYS A 46 -10.64 -1.14 21.21
CA CYS A 46 -9.80 -1.18 22.41
C CYS A 46 -8.32 -0.98 22.07
N MET A 47 -7.53 -0.67 23.06
CA MET A 47 -6.07 -0.71 23.00
C MET A 47 -5.55 -2.00 23.60
N MET A 48 -4.55 -2.57 22.95
CA MET A 48 -3.73 -3.67 23.43
C MET A 48 -2.35 -3.14 23.77
N MET A 49 -1.89 -3.32 25.00
CA MET A 49 -0.61 -2.77 25.46
C MET A 49 0.13 -3.79 26.31
N THR A 50 1.43 -3.95 26.09
CA THR A 50 2.29 -4.77 26.93
C THR A 50 3.25 -3.88 27.72
N VAL A 51 3.29 -4.10 29.05
CA VAL A 51 4.22 -3.44 29.96
C VAL A 51 5.11 -4.49 30.61
N GLY A 52 6.41 -4.41 30.32
CA GLY A 52 7.42 -5.31 30.88
C GLY A 52 8.02 -4.80 32.20
N GLY A 53 8.52 -5.73 33.00
CA GLY A 53 9.20 -5.43 34.26
C GLY A 53 8.25 -4.97 35.39
N THR A 54 8.82 -4.32 36.40
CA THR A 54 8.12 -3.85 37.60
C THR A 54 7.99 -2.32 37.63
N LYS A 55 7.53 -1.74 36.54
CA LYS A 55 7.41 -0.27 36.40
C LYS A 55 6.28 0.27 37.30
N LEU A 56 6.45 1.50 37.79
CA LEU A 56 5.40 2.21 38.56
C LEU A 56 4.08 2.28 37.77
N THR A 57 4.16 2.53 36.48
CA THR A 57 3.01 2.50 35.54
C THR A 57 2.25 1.17 35.63
N GLN A 58 2.96 0.03 35.65
CA GLN A 58 2.35 -1.30 35.77
C GLN A 58 1.61 -1.44 37.12
N LYS A 59 2.26 -1.04 38.21
CA LYS A 59 1.63 -1.07 39.54
C LYS A 59 0.35 -0.23 39.58
N ASN A 60 0.39 0.97 39.02
CA ASN A 60 -0.75 1.87 38.95
C ASN A 60 -1.89 1.28 38.09
N ILE A 61 -1.60 0.72 36.90
CA ILE A 61 -2.63 0.11 36.04
C ILE A 61 -3.26 -1.12 36.72
N LEU A 62 -2.47 -1.94 37.40
CA LEU A 62 -3.01 -3.10 38.12
C LEU A 62 -3.97 -2.69 39.26
N ARG A 63 -3.69 -1.56 39.91
CA ARG A 63 -4.52 -1.01 41.00
C ARG A 63 -5.76 -0.32 40.46
N GLU A 64 -5.58 0.64 39.54
CA GLU A 64 -6.62 1.55 39.07
C GLU A 64 -7.45 1.03 37.89
N LYS A 65 -6.95 0.03 37.16
CA LYS A 65 -7.55 -0.54 35.94
C LYS A 65 -7.85 0.50 34.86
N ARG A 66 -7.04 1.54 34.76
CA ARG A 66 -7.23 2.63 33.80
C ARG A 66 -5.89 3.32 33.48
N PHE A 67 -5.83 3.91 32.31
CA PHE A 67 -4.68 4.72 31.87
C PHE A 67 -5.10 5.67 30.74
N SER A 68 -4.30 6.71 30.48
CA SER A 68 -4.35 7.45 29.24
C SER A 68 -3.23 7.02 28.29
N ALA A 69 -3.49 7.14 26.99
CA ALA A 69 -2.46 7.00 25.96
C ALA A 69 -2.40 8.30 25.15
N ASN A 70 -1.30 9.02 25.27
CA ASN A 70 -1.08 10.33 24.67
C ASN A 70 -0.13 10.15 23.47
N MET A 71 -0.59 10.50 22.28
CA MET A 71 0.16 10.30 21.02
C MET A 71 1.37 11.23 20.98
N ILE A 72 2.50 10.69 20.54
CA ILE A 72 3.72 11.46 20.31
C ILE A 72 3.73 11.99 18.88
N THR A 73 4.04 13.28 18.78
CA THR A 73 4.24 14.00 17.54
C THR A 73 5.65 14.63 17.51
N GLU A 74 6.06 15.16 16.37
CA GLU A 74 7.42 15.69 16.22
C GLU A 74 7.74 16.82 17.21
N ASP A 75 6.76 17.67 17.51
CA ASP A 75 6.90 18.83 18.39
C ASP A 75 6.98 18.49 19.88
N ASN A 76 6.44 17.33 20.30
CA ASN A 76 6.49 16.88 21.70
C ASN A 76 7.39 15.66 21.94
N LEU A 77 8.22 15.28 20.92
CA LEU A 77 9.14 14.13 21.01
C LEU A 77 10.09 14.23 22.21
N TRP A 78 10.59 15.43 22.52
CA TRP A 78 11.50 15.67 23.65
C TRP A 78 10.91 15.23 25.00
N LEU A 79 9.59 15.39 25.16
CA LEU A 79 8.86 14.97 26.36
C LEU A 79 8.79 13.44 26.46
N ALA A 80 8.54 12.78 25.32
CA ALA A 80 8.54 11.31 25.25
C ALA A 80 9.91 10.72 25.57
N ASP A 81 10.96 11.28 25.01
CA ASP A 81 12.34 10.85 25.26
C ASP A 81 12.69 11.02 26.75
N TYR A 82 12.32 12.15 27.34
CA TYR A 82 12.50 12.40 28.77
C TYR A 82 11.78 11.35 29.64
N PHE A 83 10.50 11.10 29.41
CA PHE A 83 9.74 10.10 30.17
C PHE A 83 10.22 8.66 29.94
N GLY A 84 10.83 8.40 28.80
CA GLY A 84 11.44 7.12 28.48
C GLY A 84 12.73 6.84 29.24
N ASN A 85 13.50 7.88 29.52
CA ASN A 85 14.85 7.81 30.14
C ASN A 85 14.87 8.17 31.65
N THR A 86 13.70 8.49 32.26
CA THR A 86 13.62 8.87 33.68
C THR A 86 12.82 7.85 34.49
N ASN A 87 13.10 7.75 35.79
CA ASN A 87 12.41 6.85 36.67
C ASN A 87 11.28 7.59 37.43
N GLY A 88 10.07 6.99 37.45
CA GLY A 88 8.91 7.54 38.16
C GLY A 88 8.97 7.37 39.66
N GLU A 89 9.73 6.40 40.20
CA GLU A 89 9.80 6.11 41.64
C GLU A 89 10.70 7.08 42.41
N ASN A 90 11.61 7.82 41.75
CA ASN A 90 12.55 8.73 42.40
C ASN A 90 12.25 10.23 42.16
N GLY A 91 11.09 10.57 41.59
CA GLY A 91 10.66 11.95 41.39
C GLY A 91 11.26 12.66 40.17
N GLN A 92 12.21 12.05 39.44
CA GLN A 92 12.85 12.68 38.28
C GLN A 92 11.87 13.16 37.21
N LYS A 93 10.71 12.54 37.07
CA LYS A 93 9.72 12.91 36.05
C LYS A 93 9.04 14.26 36.27
N ASN A 94 9.30 14.92 37.38
CA ASN A 94 8.75 16.24 37.72
C ASN A 94 9.78 17.37 37.61
N GLU A 95 10.97 17.08 37.12
CA GLU A 95 12.07 18.07 37.03
C GLU A 95 12.00 19.00 35.79
N ILE A 96 11.11 18.70 34.83
CA ILE A 96 10.90 19.52 33.65
C ILE A 96 9.49 20.11 33.62
N PRO A 97 9.29 21.27 33.01
CA PRO A 97 7.97 21.86 32.84
C PRO A 97 7.17 21.11 31.79
N TYR A 98 6.03 20.57 32.20
CA TYR A 98 4.97 20.07 31.34
C TYR A 98 3.63 20.36 32.02
N SER A 99 2.54 20.34 31.26
CA SER A 99 1.21 20.53 31.80
C SER A 99 0.33 19.31 31.57
N TYR A 100 -0.63 19.11 32.46
CA TYR A 100 -1.60 18.03 32.33
C TYR A 100 -2.96 18.42 32.88
N GLU A 101 -3.98 17.75 32.41
CA GLU A 101 -5.32 17.80 33.01
C GLU A 101 -5.81 16.37 33.30
N TRP A 102 -6.89 16.25 34.08
CA TRP A 102 -7.56 14.96 34.29
C TRP A 102 -8.56 14.70 33.17
N GLY A 103 -8.65 13.44 32.73
CA GLY A 103 -9.55 13.00 31.68
C GLY A 103 -11.01 13.33 31.95
N LYS A 104 -11.78 13.49 30.90
CA LYS A 104 -13.20 13.92 30.96
C LYS A 104 -14.15 12.76 31.25
N LYS A 105 -13.78 11.53 30.95
CA LYS A 105 -14.58 10.30 31.11
C LYS A 105 -13.93 9.29 32.04
N VAL A 106 -12.62 9.25 32.07
CA VAL A 106 -11.84 8.37 32.92
C VAL A 106 -10.87 9.23 33.75
N ASP A 107 -10.76 8.95 35.02
CA ASP A 107 -9.89 9.69 35.96
C ASP A 107 -8.41 9.27 35.76
N VAL A 108 -7.81 9.78 34.68
CA VAL A 108 -6.42 9.54 34.23
C VAL A 108 -5.76 10.84 33.79
N PRO A 109 -4.46 11.05 34.00
CA PRO A 109 -3.81 12.28 33.60
C PRO A 109 -3.56 12.31 32.08
N ILE A 110 -3.89 13.43 31.44
CA ILE A 110 -3.71 13.73 30.02
C ILE A 110 -2.65 14.82 29.89
N ILE A 111 -1.67 14.66 29.03
CA ILE A 111 -0.64 15.67 28.74
C ILE A 111 -1.20 16.68 27.75
N ASN A 112 -1.17 17.99 28.12
CA ASN A 112 -1.71 19.04 27.27
C ASN A 112 -0.88 19.31 26.02
N GLU A 113 0.41 18.99 26.05
CA GLU A 113 1.32 19.09 24.89
C GLU A 113 1.07 17.99 23.84
N CYS A 114 0.22 16.99 24.14
CA CYS A 114 -0.16 15.93 23.21
C CYS A 114 -1.48 16.23 22.52
N HIS A 115 -1.43 16.43 21.22
CA HIS A 115 -2.59 16.84 20.39
C HIS A 115 -3.71 15.80 20.30
N TRP A 116 -3.40 14.54 20.67
CA TRP A 116 -4.32 13.41 20.54
C TRP A 116 -4.14 12.42 21.67
N SER A 117 -5.19 12.21 22.46
CA SER A 117 -5.13 11.36 23.65
C SER A 117 -6.36 10.47 23.78
N TYR A 118 -6.14 9.30 24.36
CA TYR A 118 -7.17 8.28 24.61
C TYR A 118 -7.31 8.05 26.10
N GLU A 119 -8.55 8.01 26.59
CA GLU A 119 -8.89 7.61 27.96
C GLU A 119 -9.36 6.17 27.95
N CYS A 120 -8.69 5.29 28.68
CA CYS A 120 -8.85 3.85 28.60
C CYS A 120 -9.16 3.20 29.93
N GLU A 121 -10.13 2.27 29.94
CA GLU A 121 -10.42 1.36 31.05
C GLU A 121 -10.03 -0.07 30.72
N VAL A 122 -9.23 -0.70 31.58
CA VAL A 122 -8.73 -2.06 31.38
C VAL A 122 -9.85 -3.07 31.57
N SER A 123 -10.18 -3.79 30.51
CA SER A 123 -11.16 -4.89 30.52
C SER A 123 -10.53 -6.24 30.86
N ARG A 124 -9.29 -6.46 30.43
CA ARG A 124 -8.57 -7.72 30.67
C ARG A 124 -7.10 -7.47 30.98
N VAL A 125 -6.57 -8.29 31.89
CA VAL A 125 -5.13 -8.38 32.17
C VAL A 125 -4.71 -9.82 31.96
N ILE A 126 -3.67 -10.01 31.14
CA ILE A 126 -3.06 -11.30 30.90
C ILE A 126 -1.64 -11.24 31.44
N GLU A 127 -1.35 -12.06 32.45
CA GLU A 127 -0.01 -12.20 32.99
C GLU A 127 0.87 -13.00 32.04
N LEU A 128 2.03 -12.44 31.74
CA LEU A 128 3.07 -13.05 30.92
C LEU A 128 4.31 -13.26 31.79
N ASN A 129 5.23 -14.07 31.32
CA ASN A 129 6.51 -14.25 32.00
C ASN A 129 7.35 -12.96 31.95
N GLY A 130 7.31 -12.20 33.03
CA GLY A 130 8.02 -10.91 33.18
C GLY A 130 7.32 -9.68 32.58
N ALA A 131 6.04 -9.78 32.20
CA ALA A 131 5.26 -8.66 31.67
C ALA A 131 3.76 -8.85 31.94
N HIS A 132 2.97 -7.79 31.69
CA HIS A 132 1.51 -7.88 31.62
C HIS A 132 1.02 -7.33 30.29
N LEU A 133 0.09 -8.06 29.68
CA LEU A 133 -0.66 -7.58 28.51
C LEU A 133 -2.03 -7.09 28.98
N TYR A 134 -2.37 -5.89 28.59
CA TYR A 134 -3.63 -5.22 28.91
C TYR A 134 -4.49 -5.09 27.67
N LEU A 135 -5.77 -5.44 27.74
CA LEU A 135 -6.80 -4.99 26.81
C LEU A 135 -7.62 -3.93 27.53
N ALA A 136 -7.77 -2.77 26.91
CA ALA A 136 -8.43 -1.63 27.52
C ALA A 136 -9.43 -0.99 26.55
N ALA A 137 -10.70 -0.90 26.96
CA ALA A 137 -11.73 -0.23 26.21
C ALA A 137 -11.44 1.27 26.13
N ILE A 138 -11.51 1.86 24.95
CA ILE A 138 -11.41 3.30 24.73
C ILE A 138 -12.74 3.93 25.13
N LYS A 139 -12.72 4.79 26.15
CA LYS A 139 -13.90 5.46 26.70
C LYS A 139 -14.07 6.88 26.19
N ASN A 140 -12.97 7.51 25.80
CA ASN A 140 -12.96 8.85 25.23
C ASN A 140 -11.73 9.06 24.37
N ILE A 141 -11.85 9.96 23.42
CA ILE A 141 -10.74 10.45 22.60
C ILE A 141 -10.79 11.96 22.69
N GLN A 142 -9.68 12.57 23.08
CA GLN A 142 -9.50 14.02 23.07
C GLN A 142 -8.52 14.38 21.95
N ILE A 143 -8.90 15.36 21.16
CA ILE A 143 -8.06 15.91 20.09
C ILE A 143 -8.07 17.43 20.16
N ASP A 144 -7.00 18.04 19.71
CA ASP A 144 -6.95 19.49 19.63
C ASP A 144 -7.97 20.03 18.64
N LYS A 145 -8.48 21.22 18.93
CA LYS A 145 -9.50 21.88 18.10
C LYS A 145 -9.06 22.10 16.65
N GLN A 146 -7.76 22.22 16.39
CA GLN A 146 -7.24 22.33 15.03
C GLN A 146 -7.61 21.13 14.14
N PHE A 147 -7.90 19.96 14.73
CA PHE A 147 -8.30 18.74 14.02
C PHE A 147 -9.82 18.52 13.99
N GLU A 148 -10.65 19.45 14.47
CA GLU A 148 -12.11 19.26 14.57
C GLU A 148 -12.79 18.93 13.23
N ASN A 149 -12.22 19.42 12.13
CA ASN A 149 -12.74 19.20 10.77
C ASN A 149 -12.06 18.01 10.04
N MET A 150 -11.16 17.29 10.71
CA MET A 150 -10.51 16.13 10.12
C MET A 150 -11.51 14.99 9.87
N ASN A 151 -11.42 14.34 8.73
CA ASN A 151 -12.24 13.17 8.45
C ASN A 151 -11.79 11.97 9.27
N MET A 152 -12.50 11.67 10.36
CA MET A 152 -12.15 10.56 11.27
C MET A 152 -12.25 9.16 10.64
N LYS A 153 -12.81 9.03 9.43
CA LYS A 153 -12.79 7.77 8.65
C LYS A 153 -11.56 7.67 7.75
N LYS A 154 -10.89 8.79 7.50
CA LYS A 154 -9.69 8.90 6.67
C LYS A 154 -8.71 9.86 7.37
N ILE A 155 -8.16 9.43 8.50
CA ILE A 155 -7.22 10.23 9.28
C ILE A 155 -6.00 10.55 8.44
N ASP A 156 -5.66 11.82 8.38
CA ASP A 156 -4.50 12.34 7.66
C ASP A 156 -3.31 12.50 8.62
N LEU A 157 -2.41 11.54 8.57
CA LEU A 157 -1.21 11.54 9.41
C LEU A 157 -0.20 12.63 9.02
N GLU A 158 -0.27 13.15 7.78
CA GLU A 158 0.58 14.27 7.34
C GLU A 158 0.23 15.58 8.07
N GLN A 159 -1.00 15.72 8.61
CA GLN A 159 -1.39 16.84 9.44
C GLN A 159 -1.04 16.65 10.92
N ILE A 160 -0.91 15.42 11.38
CA ILE A 160 -0.67 15.09 12.79
C ILE A 160 0.82 14.99 13.11
N HIS A 161 1.65 14.61 12.14
CA HIS A 161 3.09 14.37 12.27
C HIS A 161 3.46 13.40 13.40
N PRO A 162 2.84 12.20 13.50
CA PRO A 162 3.18 11.26 14.56
C PRO A 162 4.61 10.70 14.37
N VAL A 163 5.24 10.38 15.49
CA VAL A 163 6.58 9.79 15.51
C VAL A 163 6.49 8.28 15.60
N ILE A 164 7.35 7.58 14.87
CA ILE A 164 7.55 6.15 14.96
C ILE A 164 8.92 5.82 15.57
N TYR A 165 8.96 4.71 16.29
CA TYR A 165 10.15 4.20 16.95
C TYR A 165 10.69 2.96 16.23
N ALA A 166 11.99 2.92 16.02
CA ALA A 166 12.76 1.69 15.83
C ALA A 166 13.84 1.65 16.92
N PRO A 167 14.38 0.50 17.31
CA PRO A 167 15.25 0.41 18.47
C PRO A 167 16.31 1.51 18.52
N TYR A 168 16.25 2.30 19.60
CA TYR A 168 17.14 3.44 19.92
C TYR A 168 17.04 4.66 18.97
N ASN A 169 16.05 4.71 18.07
CA ASN A 169 15.90 5.81 17.11
C ASN A 169 14.43 6.22 16.94
N TYR A 170 14.24 7.50 16.62
CA TYR A 170 12.95 8.08 16.31
C TYR A 170 12.90 8.53 14.86
N PHE A 171 11.75 8.36 14.20
CA PHE A 171 11.56 8.71 12.81
C PHE A 171 10.23 9.43 12.62
N SER A 172 10.21 10.40 11.72
CA SER A 172 8.97 10.94 11.18
C SER A 172 8.32 9.94 10.22
N ILE A 173 7.04 10.09 9.97
CA ILE A 173 6.39 9.41 8.86
C ILE A 173 6.68 10.16 7.56
N GLY A 174 6.73 9.43 6.44
CA GLY A 174 6.84 10.02 5.11
C GLY A 174 5.49 10.46 4.55
N ASN A 175 5.49 10.85 3.28
CA ASN A 175 4.30 11.24 2.54
C ASN A 175 3.31 10.08 2.41
N LYS A 176 2.03 10.40 2.26
CA LYS A 176 0.98 9.44 1.92
C LYS A 176 1.33 8.69 0.63
N LEU A 177 1.37 7.38 0.69
CA LEU A 177 1.72 6.54 -0.46
C LEU A 177 0.51 6.12 -1.30
N GLY A 178 -0.69 6.14 -0.73
CA GLY A 178 -1.91 5.72 -1.40
C GLY A 178 -3.08 5.49 -0.45
N GLU A 179 -4.16 4.95 -0.98
CA GLU A 179 -5.35 4.57 -0.21
C GLU A 179 -5.56 3.05 -0.22
N MET A 180 -6.34 2.57 0.74
CA MET A 180 -6.75 1.17 0.75
C MET A 180 -7.55 0.84 -0.52
N GLY A 181 -7.12 -0.17 -1.27
CA GLY A 181 -7.66 -0.51 -2.59
C GLY A 181 -6.79 -0.08 -3.76
N ASP A 182 -5.79 0.75 -3.57
CA ASP A 182 -4.87 1.22 -4.62
C ASP A 182 -3.96 0.10 -5.19
N TRP A 183 -3.97 -1.09 -4.58
CA TRP A 183 -3.25 -2.26 -5.10
C TRP A 183 -3.62 -2.57 -6.55
N GLN A 184 -4.85 -2.27 -6.95
CA GLN A 184 -5.33 -2.44 -8.32
C GLN A 184 -4.55 -1.56 -9.31
N LYS A 185 -4.17 -0.34 -8.90
CA LYS A 185 -3.35 0.57 -9.72
C LYS A 185 -1.97 0.00 -10.02
N HIS A 186 -1.46 -0.89 -9.15
CA HIS A 186 -0.17 -1.54 -9.37
C HIS A 186 -0.23 -2.59 -10.48
N PHE A 187 -1.39 -3.23 -10.64
CA PHE A 187 -1.62 -4.25 -11.68
C PHE A 187 -2.28 -3.66 -12.93
N ASN A 188 -3.06 -2.59 -12.75
CA ASN A 188 -3.64 -1.80 -13.84
C ASN A 188 -2.65 -0.72 -14.29
N LYS A 189 -1.39 -1.08 -14.53
CA LYS A 189 -0.50 -0.20 -15.28
C LYS A 189 -1.14 0.05 -16.62
N ASP A 190 -1.27 1.33 -16.98
CA ASP A 190 -1.72 1.72 -18.31
C ASP A 190 -0.90 0.94 -19.35
N VAL A 191 -1.58 0.18 -20.19
CA VAL A 191 -0.96 -0.65 -21.22
C VAL A 191 -0.03 0.15 -22.15
N TYR A 192 -0.26 1.45 -22.26
CA TYR A 192 0.56 2.37 -23.04
C TYR A 192 1.80 2.91 -22.30
N GLU A 193 1.85 2.79 -20.97
CA GLU A 193 3.04 3.09 -20.19
C GLU A 193 3.93 1.86 -20.00
N PHE A 194 3.30 0.72 -19.90
CA PHE A 194 3.96 -0.57 -19.78
C PHE A 194 3.15 -1.65 -20.49
N CYS A 195 3.55 -1.98 -21.72
CA CYS A 195 2.93 -3.06 -22.47
C CYS A 195 3.20 -4.40 -21.77
N PRO A 196 2.17 -5.10 -21.27
CA PRO A 196 2.36 -6.39 -20.63
C PRO A 196 2.84 -7.43 -21.65
N MET A 197 3.73 -8.29 -21.21
CA MET A 197 4.11 -9.49 -21.93
C MET A 197 3.36 -10.67 -21.35
N PHE A 198 2.78 -11.49 -22.21
CA PHE A 198 2.08 -12.71 -21.79
C PHE A 198 2.86 -13.93 -22.32
N GLU A 199 2.93 -14.97 -21.52
CA GLU A 199 3.70 -16.14 -21.86
C GLU A 199 3.01 -17.40 -21.37
N ASN A 200 2.98 -18.45 -22.21
CA ASN A 200 2.63 -19.80 -21.84
C ASN A 200 3.75 -20.76 -22.25
N GLN A 201 3.52 -22.07 -22.19
CA GLN A 201 4.52 -23.07 -22.55
C GLN A 201 5.03 -22.95 -23.99
N LYS A 202 4.18 -22.52 -24.94
CA LYS A 202 4.45 -22.51 -26.37
C LYS A 202 4.66 -21.09 -26.94
N TYR A 203 3.88 -20.11 -26.49
CA TYR A 203 3.83 -18.78 -27.07
C TYR A 203 4.29 -17.69 -26.10
N VAL A 204 4.81 -16.62 -26.70
CA VAL A 204 5.05 -15.32 -26.04
C VAL A 204 4.32 -14.25 -26.83
N LEU A 205 3.51 -13.43 -26.13
CA LEU A 205 2.94 -12.20 -26.67
C LEU A 205 3.76 -11.04 -26.13
N ARG A 206 4.38 -10.28 -27.00
CA ARG A 206 5.16 -9.10 -26.64
C ARG A 206 4.89 -7.96 -27.62
N LEU A 207 5.05 -6.72 -27.15
CA LEU A 207 4.83 -5.55 -28.01
C LEU A 207 5.59 -5.72 -29.33
N VAL A 208 4.89 -5.44 -30.43
CA VAL A 208 5.49 -5.47 -31.78
C VAL A 208 6.67 -4.52 -31.86
N ASP A 209 7.74 -4.96 -32.51
CA ASP A 209 9.01 -4.25 -32.61
C ASP A 209 9.62 -4.41 -34.01
N GLU A 210 10.53 -3.52 -34.41
CA GLU A 210 11.22 -3.58 -35.68
C GLU A 210 11.96 -4.91 -35.93
N LYS A 211 12.43 -5.57 -34.87
CA LYS A 211 13.04 -6.92 -34.93
C LYS A 211 12.10 -8.00 -35.50
N ASP A 212 10.78 -7.78 -35.43
CA ASP A 212 9.76 -8.71 -35.93
C ASP A 212 9.53 -8.61 -37.42
N LEU A 213 10.14 -7.63 -38.11
CA LEU A 213 9.89 -7.28 -39.48
C LEU A 213 9.91 -8.49 -40.43
N LYS A 214 10.95 -9.34 -40.32
CA LYS A 214 11.10 -10.50 -41.23
C LYS A 214 10.05 -11.57 -41.01
N ASP A 215 9.65 -11.77 -39.77
CA ASP A 215 8.68 -12.79 -39.43
C ASP A 215 7.26 -12.31 -39.75
N LEU A 216 6.93 -11.07 -39.39
CA LEU A 216 5.63 -10.48 -39.69
C LEU A 216 5.44 -10.28 -41.20
N TYR A 217 6.52 -10.01 -41.97
CA TYR A 217 6.42 -10.02 -43.43
C TYR A 217 5.93 -11.35 -43.99
N LYS A 218 6.38 -12.51 -43.41
CA LYS A 218 5.88 -13.83 -43.81
C LYS A 218 4.39 -14.05 -43.44
N VAL A 219 3.91 -13.40 -42.38
CA VAL A 219 2.50 -13.45 -41.99
C VAL A 219 1.65 -12.64 -42.97
N TYR A 220 2.03 -11.38 -43.21
CA TYR A 220 1.21 -10.41 -43.96
C TYR A 220 1.44 -10.45 -45.48
N SER A 221 2.39 -11.23 -45.97
CA SER A 221 2.53 -11.57 -47.40
C SER A 221 1.95 -12.95 -47.78
N ASP A 222 1.37 -13.65 -46.78
CA ASP A 222 0.74 -14.96 -47.00
C ASP A 222 -0.67 -14.80 -47.60
N LYS A 223 -0.79 -15.04 -48.88
CA LYS A 223 -2.09 -14.96 -49.61
C LYS A 223 -3.17 -15.85 -49.04
N ASN A 224 -2.78 -16.97 -48.44
CA ASN A 224 -3.75 -17.90 -47.83
C ASN A 224 -4.29 -17.41 -46.49
N ALA A 225 -3.59 -16.49 -45.82
CA ALA A 225 -4.02 -15.90 -44.54
C ALA A 225 -4.96 -14.70 -44.78
N VAL A 226 -4.82 -13.97 -45.86
CA VAL A 226 -5.59 -12.75 -46.17
C VAL A 226 -7.11 -12.90 -45.98
N PRO A 227 -7.78 -14.01 -46.40
CA PRO A 227 -9.23 -14.16 -46.18
C PRO A 227 -9.67 -14.22 -44.71
N PHE A 228 -8.73 -14.45 -43.77
CA PHE A 228 -9.00 -14.53 -42.36
C PHE A 228 -8.70 -13.24 -41.60
N PHE A 229 -8.01 -12.28 -42.29
CA PHE A 229 -7.72 -11.00 -41.66
C PHE A 229 -8.97 -10.14 -41.53
N ASN A 230 -9.21 -9.64 -40.31
CA ASN A 230 -10.29 -8.70 -40.12
C ASN A 230 -9.85 -7.28 -40.48
N VAL A 231 -10.39 -6.75 -41.58
CA VAL A 231 -10.09 -5.43 -42.10
C VAL A 231 -11.05 -4.32 -41.65
N ASP A 232 -11.97 -4.61 -40.74
CA ASP A 232 -12.86 -3.62 -40.12
C ASP A 232 -12.08 -2.51 -39.44
N ASN A 233 -12.44 -1.26 -39.68
CA ASN A 233 -11.79 -0.06 -39.16
C ASN A 233 -10.33 0.15 -39.62
N CYS A 234 -9.92 -0.46 -40.75
CA CYS A 234 -8.55 -0.34 -41.26
C CYS A 234 -8.39 0.76 -42.32
N HIS A 235 -9.41 1.61 -42.48
CA HIS A 235 -9.40 2.75 -43.42
C HIS A 235 -8.99 2.38 -44.84
N GLY A 236 -9.33 1.14 -45.28
CA GLY A 236 -9.02 0.63 -46.63
C GLY A 236 -7.72 -0.16 -46.74
N ASP A 237 -7.00 -0.39 -45.64
CA ASP A 237 -5.88 -1.34 -45.60
C ASP A 237 -6.44 -2.77 -45.54
N ASP A 238 -5.95 -3.65 -46.39
CA ASP A 238 -6.32 -5.08 -46.48
C ASP A 238 -5.35 -6.00 -45.72
N PHE A 239 -4.33 -5.40 -45.06
CA PHE A 239 -3.25 -6.11 -44.38
C PHE A 239 -2.45 -7.06 -45.28
N TYR A 240 -2.55 -6.97 -46.57
CA TYR A 240 -1.70 -7.72 -47.48
C TYR A 240 -0.50 -6.87 -47.94
N TYR A 241 0.69 -7.26 -47.47
CA TYR A 241 1.90 -6.48 -47.73
C TYR A 241 2.87 -7.22 -48.66
N GLU A 242 2.88 -6.84 -49.92
CA GLU A 242 3.68 -7.52 -50.98
C GLU A 242 5.18 -7.25 -50.84
N THR A 243 5.58 -6.20 -50.10
CA THR A 243 6.99 -5.84 -49.96
C THR A 243 7.37 -5.68 -48.50
N ILE A 244 8.66 -5.92 -48.20
CA ILE A 244 9.19 -5.76 -46.83
C ILE A 244 9.18 -4.29 -46.40
N GLU A 245 9.31 -3.36 -47.35
CA GLU A 245 9.22 -1.91 -47.08
C GLU A 245 7.81 -1.53 -46.62
N ARG A 246 6.77 -2.12 -47.22
CA ARG A 246 5.39 -1.88 -46.80
C ARG A 246 5.13 -2.46 -45.42
N MET A 247 5.67 -3.66 -45.14
CA MET A 247 5.60 -4.24 -43.77
C MET A 247 6.32 -3.36 -42.73
N LYS A 248 7.49 -2.80 -43.10
CA LYS A 248 8.19 -1.85 -42.22
C LYS A 248 7.34 -0.62 -41.92
N GLN A 249 6.71 -0.03 -42.93
CA GLN A 249 5.80 1.11 -42.75
C GLN A 249 4.64 0.77 -41.80
N ALA A 250 4.11 -0.45 -41.87
CA ALA A 250 3.06 -0.90 -40.98
C ALA A 250 3.56 -1.00 -39.52
N ILE A 251 4.74 -1.58 -39.28
CA ILE A 251 5.35 -1.66 -37.95
C ILE A 251 5.64 -0.25 -37.40
N ASP A 252 6.16 0.66 -38.21
CA ASP A 252 6.41 2.05 -37.82
C ASP A 252 5.09 2.75 -37.42
N PHE A 253 4.01 2.54 -38.22
CA PHE A 253 2.68 3.06 -37.86
C PHE A 253 2.10 2.45 -36.58
N TRP A 254 2.27 1.15 -36.35
CA TRP A 254 1.82 0.49 -35.15
C TRP A 254 2.58 1.00 -33.92
N SER A 255 3.88 1.21 -34.06
CA SER A 255 4.71 1.82 -33.00
C SER A 255 4.30 3.26 -32.69
N PHE A 256 3.99 4.06 -33.75
CA PHE A 256 3.44 5.40 -33.59
C PHE A 256 2.08 5.37 -32.88
N SER A 257 1.19 4.46 -33.30
CA SER A 257 -0.15 4.30 -32.72
C SER A 257 -0.10 3.93 -31.24
N TYR A 258 0.80 3.03 -30.87
CA TYR A 258 1.04 2.70 -29.45
C TYR A 258 1.49 3.92 -28.64
N LYS A 259 2.47 4.67 -29.11
CA LYS A 259 2.98 5.90 -28.46
C LYS A 259 1.89 6.98 -28.32
N ASN A 260 0.95 7.04 -29.25
CA ASN A 260 -0.18 7.98 -29.22
C ASN A 260 -1.44 7.39 -28.59
N ARG A 261 -1.37 6.20 -27.98
CA ARG A 261 -2.45 5.58 -27.22
C ARG A 261 -3.69 5.23 -28.06
N TYR A 262 -3.50 4.87 -29.33
CA TYR A 262 -4.60 4.50 -30.22
C TYR A 262 -4.95 3.01 -30.09
N PHE A 263 -3.95 2.15 -30.09
CA PHE A 263 -4.11 0.70 -29.90
C PHE A 263 -2.80 0.05 -29.47
N VAL A 264 -2.92 -1.17 -28.96
CA VAL A 264 -1.78 -2.03 -28.62
C VAL A 264 -1.75 -3.23 -29.55
N ARG A 265 -0.59 -3.55 -30.10
CA ARG A 265 -0.40 -4.74 -30.94
C ARG A 265 0.78 -5.57 -30.41
N TRP A 266 0.51 -6.84 -30.14
CA TRP A 266 1.51 -7.82 -29.73
C TRP A 266 1.87 -8.71 -30.90
N THR A 267 3.17 -9.03 -31.02
CA THR A 267 3.65 -10.15 -31.85
C THR A 267 3.41 -11.44 -31.10
N ILE A 268 2.83 -12.44 -31.76
CA ILE A 268 2.72 -13.82 -31.28
C ILE A 268 4.00 -14.55 -31.69
N PHE A 269 4.86 -14.84 -30.74
CA PHE A 269 6.12 -15.52 -30.95
C PHE A 269 6.00 -16.99 -30.53
N ASP A 270 6.19 -17.92 -31.45
CA ASP A 270 6.20 -19.36 -31.16
C ASP A 270 7.61 -19.81 -30.74
N LYS A 271 7.74 -20.22 -29.48
CA LYS A 271 9.01 -20.65 -28.88
C LYS A 271 9.57 -21.93 -29.51
N SER A 272 8.71 -22.78 -30.05
CA SER A 272 9.11 -24.06 -30.64
C SER A 272 9.84 -23.89 -32.00
N VAL A 273 9.47 -22.85 -32.73
CA VAL A 273 10.07 -22.54 -34.05
C VAL A 273 10.96 -21.30 -34.04
N GLY A 274 10.91 -20.52 -32.94
CA GLY A 274 11.80 -19.39 -32.71
C GLY A 274 11.51 -18.14 -33.52
N HIS A 275 10.25 -17.93 -34.00
CA HIS A 275 9.88 -16.74 -34.76
C HIS A 275 8.41 -16.32 -34.54
N GLY A 276 8.08 -15.12 -35.00
CA GLY A 276 6.74 -14.55 -35.00
C GLY A 276 5.81 -15.23 -36.01
N VAL A 277 4.60 -15.55 -35.60
CA VAL A 277 3.61 -16.31 -36.39
C VAL A 277 2.31 -15.54 -36.58
N GLY A 278 2.17 -14.37 -35.97
CA GLY A 278 0.99 -13.52 -36.11
C GLY A 278 1.03 -12.34 -35.16
N THR A 279 -0.07 -11.62 -35.06
CA THR A 279 -0.25 -10.53 -34.10
C THR A 279 -1.62 -10.59 -33.43
N ILE A 280 -1.69 -10.03 -32.22
CA ILE A 280 -2.95 -9.68 -31.53
C ILE A 280 -2.97 -8.17 -31.38
N GLU A 281 -4.08 -7.53 -31.70
CA GLU A 281 -4.33 -6.12 -31.51
C GLU A 281 -5.50 -5.90 -30.57
N LEU A 282 -5.35 -4.98 -29.62
CA LEU A 282 -6.42 -4.49 -28.77
C LEU A 282 -6.66 -3.02 -29.04
N PHE A 283 -7.87 -2.65 -29.38
CA PHE A 283 -8.26 -1.25 -29.60
C PHE A 283 -9.65 -0.98 -29.01
N HIS A 284 -9.89 0.29 -28.70
CA HIS A 284 -11.21 0.76 -28.29
C HIS A 284 -12.00 1.17 -29.52
N ARG A 285 -13.23 0.74 -29.61
CA ARG A 285 -14.17 1.14 -30.66
C ARG A 285 -15.27 1.99 -30.09
N ASP A 286 -15.45 3.14 -30.70
CA ASP A 286 -16.55 4.06 -30.47
C ASP A 286 -17.39 4.13 -31.76
N SER A 287 -18.66 3.67 -31.70
CA SER A 287 -19.53 3.64 -32.87
C SER A 287 -20.97 3.84 -32.46
N GLU A 288 -21.60 4.89 -32.99
CA GLU A 288 -23.04 5.12 -32.77
C GLU A 288 -23.95 4.23 -33.63
N LYS A 289 -23.36 3.41 -34.50
CA LYS A 289 -24.10 2.74 -35.59
C LYS A 289 -24.30 1.24 -35.41
N ASP A 290 -23.66 0.61 -34.47
CA ASP A 290 -23.73 -0.82 -34.28
C ASP A 290 -23.63 -1.26 -32.80
N PHE A 291 -23.76 -2.58 -32.57
CA PHE A 291 -23.73 -3.20 -31.25
C PHE A 291 -22.37 -3.06 -30.52
N PHE A 292 -21.28 -2.82 -31.24
CA PHE A 292 -19.93 -2.76 -30.70
C PHE A 292 -19.50 -1.33 -30.34
N ASN A 293 -20.44 -0.54 -29.82
CA ASN A 293 -20.16 0.80 -29.33
C ASN A 293 -19.53 0.77 -27.95
N ASN A 294 -18.53 1.61 -27.74
CA ASN A 294 -17.83 1.79 -26.47
C ASN A 294 -17.32 0.46 -25.89
N CYS A 295 -16.65 -0.33 -26.69
CA CYS A 295 -16.10 -1.63 -26.29
C CYS A 295 -14.63 -1.81 -26.70
N GLY A 296 -13.92 -2.70 -26.01
CA GLY A 296 -12.61 -3.20 -26.41
C GLY A 296 -12.77 -4.33 -27.43
N LEU A 297 -12.05 -4.23 -28.54
CA LEU A 297 -12.01 -5.27 -29.57
C LEU A 297 -10.62 -5.89 -29.62
N LEU A 298 -10.60 -7.23 -29.76
CA LEU A 298 -9.40 -7.99 -30.06
C LEU A 298 -9.44 -8.42 -31.53
N ARG A 299 -8.33 -8.14 -32.23
CA ARG A 299 -8.07 -8.63 -33.60
C ARG A 299 -6.93 -9.62 -33.53
N LEU A 300 -7.10 -10.77 -34.17
CA LEU A 300 -6.10 -11.81 -34.27
C LEU A 300 -5.78 -12.01 -35.77
N ASP A 301 -4.52 -11.83 -36.14
CA ASP A 301 -4.00 -12.08 -37.51
C ASP A 301 -2.92 -13.16 -37.38
N LEU A 302 -3.10 -14.27 -38.09
CA LEU A 302 -2.16 -15.41 -38.08
C LEU A 302 -1.66 -15.74 -39.48
N ARG A 303 -0.49 -16.35 -39.57
CA ARG A 303 -0.04 -17.03 -40.78
C ARG A 303 -0.93 -18.25 -41.05
N SER A 304 -1.21 -18.57 -42.29
CA SER A 304 -2.24 -19.55 -42.69
C SER A 304 -2.04 -20.96 -42.11
N ASP A 305 -0.80 -21.37 -41.82
CA ASP A 305 -0.51 -22.66 -41.21
C ASP A 305 -0.86 -22.70 -39.67
N TYR A 306 -1.13 -21.56 -39.10
CA TYR A 306 -1.60 -21.40 -37.67
C TYR A 306 -3.11 -21.20 -37.55
N GLU A 307 -3.82 -20.89 -38.65
CA GLU A 307 -5.27 -20.61 -38.64
C GLU A 307 -6.15 -21.79 -38.18
N LYS A 308 -5.61 -22.98 -38.17
CA LYS A 308 -6.31 -24.19 -37.70
C LYS A 308 -5.88 -24.61 -36.28
N SER A 309 -5.01 -23.84 -35.65
CA SER A 309 -4.54 -24.14 -34.29
C SER A 309 -5.59 -23.76 -33.27
N THR A 310 -6.02 -24.69 -32.44
CA THR A 310 -6.89 -24.44 -31.28
C THR A 310 -6.11 -24.04 -30.03
N GLU A 311 -4.78 -23.83 -30.14
CA GLU A 311 -3.87 -23.62 -29.02
C GLU A 311 -3.42 -22.17 -28.85
N ILE A 312 -3.88 -21.25 -29.73
CA ILE A 312 -3.55 -19.80 -29.69
C ILE A 312 -4.64 -19.03 -28.96
#